data_472f11090223dd9001b17e56e7289d40
#
_entry.id   472f11090223dd9001b17e56e7289d40
#
_cell.length_a   1.000
_cell.length_b   1.000
_cell.length_c   1.000
_cell.angle_alpha   90.00
_cell.angle_beta   90.00
_cell.angle_gamma   90.00
#
_symmetry.space_group_name_H-M   'P 1'
#
loop_
_entity.id
_entity.type
_entity.pdbx_description
1 polymer ?
#
loop_
_entity_poly.entity_id
_entity_poly.type
_entity_poly.pdbx_seq_one_letter_code
_entity_poly.pdbx_strand_id
1 'polypeptide(L)'
;MIKIGEWNHLEVVKEKDFGIYLAEKKYDDEEVLLPKKQVPAGTRMGDQLDVFIYRDSADRLIATTNHPIITMGELAVLKCVNVTGIGAFMDWGLEKDILLPFKEQTSKVREGQSYLVRMYEDRSKRLCVSMKVYAYLETQSPYKAGDSVSGTVFEFNQNLGAFVAVDNRYSALIPMKEIHSRINVGETVEAVWQMSEKTANSI
;
A
#
# COMPACT_ATOMS: atom_id res chain seq x y z
N MET A 1 17.41 -4.21 -14.33
CA MET A 1 17.27 -4.83 -12.97
C MET A 1 15.81 -4.84 -12.59
N ILE A 2 15.23 -6.00 -12.38
CA ILE A 2 13.83 -6.19 -12.02
C ILE A 2 13.53 -5.52 -10.66
N LYS A 3 12.48 -4.69 -10.62
CA LYS A 3 12.08 -3.94 -9.42
C LYS A 3 10.94 -4.65 -8.70
N ILE A 4 11.18 -5.07 -7.47
CA ILE A 4 10.18 -5.74 -6.63
C ILE A 4 9.21 -4.70 -6.04
N GLY A 5 7.91 -5.01 -6.05
CA GLY A 5 6.86 -4.11 -5.55
C GLY A 5 6.47 -3.01 -6.54
N GLU A 6 6.93 -3.12 -7.79
CA GLU A 6 6.67 -2.16 -8.87
C GLU A 6 6.21 -2.87 -10.15
N TRP A 7 5.60 -2.11 -11.04
CA TRP A 7 5.35 -2.52 -12.42
C TRP A 7 6.65 -2.50 -13.21
N ASN A 8 6.89 -3.56 -13.97
CA ASN A 8 8.04 -3.74 -14.84
C ASN A 8 7.57 -4.06 -16.26
N HIS A 9 8.27 -3.51 -17.27
CA HIS A 9 8.04 -3.80 -18.67
C HIS A 9 9.08 -4.81 -19.15
N LEU A 10 8.68 -6.08 -19.32
CA LEU A 10 9.59 -7.21 -19.52
C LEU A 10 9.29 -7.98 -20.80
N GLU A 11 10.33 -8.55 -21.42
CA GLU A 11 10.25 -9.38 -22.61
C GLU A 11 10.01 -10.86 -22.26
N VAL A 12 9.18 -11.55 -23.04
CA VAL A 12 8.99 -13.01 -22.97
C VAL A 12 10.21 -13.70 -23.54
N VAL A 13 11.04 -14.29 -22.69
CA VAL A 13 12.31 -14.90 -23.08
C VAL A 13 12.29 -16.44 -23.11
N LYS A 14 11.25 -17.08 -22.49
CA LYS A 14 11.16 -18.54 -22.41
C LYS A 14 9.73 -18.97 -22.12
N GLU A 15 9.29 -20.06 -22.74
CA GLU A 15 7.99 -20.68 -22.51
C GLU A 15 8.16 -22.07 -21.88
N LYS A 16 7.27 -22.40 -20.92
CA LYS A 16 7.16 -23.69 -20.23
C LYS A 16 5.70 -24.07 -20.04
N ASP A 17 5.43 -25.32 -19.73
CA ASP A 17 4.06 -25.84 -19.53
C ASP A 17 3.28 -25.13 -18.42
N PHE A 18 3.98 -24.59 -17.42
CA PHE A 18 3.42 -23.94 -16.23
C PHE A 18 3.42 -22.40 -16.31
N GLY A 19 3.98 -21.78 -17.37
CA GLY A 19 4.01 -20.34 -17.56
C GLY A 19 5.12 -19.88 -18.49
N ILE A 20 5.34 -18.57 -18.52
CA ILE A 20 6.41 -17.95 -19.31
C ILE A 20 7.42 -17.27 -18.38
N TYR A 21 8.66 -17.18 -18.81
CA TYR A 21 9.69 -16.43 -18.12
C TYR A 21 9.89 -15.09 -18.83
N LEU A 22 10.00 -14.05 -18.03
CA LEU A 22 10.16 -12.66 -18.45
C LEU A 22 11.50 -12.12 -17.95
N ALA A 23 12.16 -11.29 -18.74
CA ALA A 23 13.41 -10.60 -18.42
C ALA A 23 13.42 -9.19 -19.02
N GLU A 24 14.33 -8.31 -18.55
CA GLU A 24 14.52 -6.98 -19.18
C GLU A 24 15.04 -7.11 -20.61
N LYS A 25 15.93 -8.08 -20.84
CA LYS A 25 16.47 -8.41 -22.18
C LYS A 25 16.66 -9.91 -22.31
N LYS A 26 16.55 -10.38 -23.54
CA LYS A 26 16.94 -11.75 -23.89
C LYS A 26 18.40 -11.98 -23.51
N TYR A 27 18.70 -12.96 -22.70
CA TYR A 27 20.02 -13.30 -22.13
C TYR A 27 20.39 -12.57 -20.83
N ASP A 28 19.47 -11.88 -20.16
CA ASP A 28 19.70 -11.49 -18.76
C ASP A 28 19.68 -12.73 -17.86
N ASP A 29 20.56 -12.73 -16.85
CA ASP A 29 20.60 -13.82 -15.84
C ASP A 29 19.39 -13.78 -14.88
N GLU A 30 18.65 -12.64 -14.84
CA GLU A 30 17.50 -12.44 -13.97
C GLU A 30 16.20 -12.64 -14.74
N GLU A 31 15.66 -13.85 -14.65
CA GLU A 31 14.35 -14.22 -15.23
C GLU A 31 13.29 -14.32 -14.11
N VAL A 32 12.06 -13.90 -14.39
CA VAL A 32 10.91 -14.04 -13.49
C VAL A 32 9.79 -14.82 -14.14
N LEU A 33 9.16 -15.72 -13.40
CA LEU A 33 8.03 -16.52 -13.87
C LEU A 33 6.72 -15.73 -13.82
N LEU A 34 6.00 -15.67 -14.95
CA LEU A 34 4.58 -15.35 -15.01
C LEU A 34 3.78 -16.66 -15.14
N PRO A 35 2.96 -17.04 -14.14
CA PRO A 35 2.18 -18.28 -14.17
C PRO A 35 1.23 -18.36 -15.37
N LYS A 36 1.04 -19.53 -15.93
CA LYS A 36 0.22 -19.77 -17.13
C LYS A 36 -1.18 -19.19 -17.07
N LYS A 37 -1.83 -19.25 -15.90
CA LYS A 37 -3.17 -18.70 -15.66
C LYS A 37 -3.28 -17.18 -15.83
N GLN A 38 -2.14 -16.49 -15.80
CA GLN A 38 -2.06 -15.03 -15.89
C GLN A 38 -1.43 -14.56 -17.21
N VAL A 39 -1.00 -15.47 -18.07
CA VAL A 39 -0.45 -15.12 -19.39
C VAL A 39 -1.59 -14.64 -20.28
N PRO A 40 -1.53 -13.42 -20.83
CA PRO A 40 -2.54 -12.90 -21.76
C PRO A 40 -2.67 -13.79 -22.99
N ALA A 41 -3.90 -13.96 -23.50
CA ALA A 41 -4.13 -14.77 -24.70
C ALA A 41 -3.40 -14.19 -25.91
N GLY A 42 -2.73 -15.04 -26.67
CA GLY A 42 -1.96 -14.65 -27.86
C GLY A 42 -0.53 -14.19 -27.61
N THR A 43 -0.07 -14.19 -26.34
CA THR A 43 1.32 -13.87 -25.99
C THR A 43 2.29 -14.82 -26.71
N ARG A 44 3.38 -14.27 -27.26
CA ARG A 44 4.43 -14.98 -27.99
C ARG A 44 5.81 -14.65 -27.44
N MET A 45 6.77 -15.48 -27.77
CA MET A 45 8.20 -15.21 -27.52
C MET A 45 8.61 -13.87 -28.11
N GLY A 46 9.28 -13.04 -27.32
CA GLY A 46 9.73 -11.69 -27.70
C GLY A 46 8.70 -10.58 -27.47
N ASP A 47 7.45 -10.92 -27.08
CA ASP A 47 6.46 -9.89 -26.73
C ASP A 47 6.86 -9.19 -25.41
N GLN A 48 6.48 -7.90 -25.31
CA GLN A 48 6.69 -7.11 -24.11
C GLN A 48 5.40 -7.10 -23.26
N LEU A 49 5.54 -7.34 -21.97
CA LEU A 49 4.42 -7.36 -21.03
C LEU A 49 4.68 -6.43 -19.85
N ASP A 50 3.65 -5.69 -19.44
CA ASP A 50 3.64 -4.98 -18.18
C ASP A 50 3.20 -5.94 -17.07
N VAL A 51 4.08 -6.17 -16.09
CA VAL A 51 3.84 -7.10 -14.99
C VAL A 51 4.29 -6.49 -13.67
N PHE A 52 3.55 -6.81 -12.63
CA PHE A 52 3.93 -6.47 -11.27
C PHE A 52 4.77 -7.60 -10.66
N ILE A 53 5.86 -7.25 -9.98
CA ILE A 53 6.80 -8.24 -9.42
C ILE A 53 6.70 -8.28 -7.91
N TYR A 54 6.52 -9.47 -7.37
CA TYR A 54 6.46 -9.71 -5.92
C TYR A 54 7.05 -11.07 -5.54
N ARG A 55 6.95 -11.48 -4.27
CA ARG A 55 7.39 -12.82 -3.83
C ARG A 55 6.19 -13.70 -3.50
N ASP A 56 6.21 -14.92 -4.04
CA ASP A 56 5.20 -15.94 -3.73
C ASP A 56 5.35 -16.48 -2.29
N SER A 57 4.49 -17.44 -1.91
CA SER A 57 4.53 -18.05 -0.57
C SER A 57 5.79 -18.89 -0.28
N ALA A 58 6.56 -19.24 -1.31
CA ALA A 58 7.86 -19.89 -1.18
C ALA A 58 9.04 -18.87 -1.24
N ASP A 59 8.75 -17.57 -1.13
CA ASP A 59 9.72 -16.47 -1.17
C ASP A 59 10.47 -16.31 -2.51
N ARG A 60 9.93 -16.88 -3.60
CA ARG A 60 10.49 -16.78 -4.96
C ARG A 60 9.91 -15.55 -5.66
N LEU A 61 10.74 -14.88 -6.48
CA LEU A 61 10.25 -13.82 -7.36
C LEU A 61 9.23 -14.38 -8.35
N ILE A 62 8.10 -13.71 -8.47
CA ILE A 62 7.02 -14.07 -9.38
C ILE A 62 6.41 -12.81 -9.99
N ALA A 63 6.02 -12.91 -11.25
CA ALA A 63 5.28 -11.86 -11.96
C ALA A 63 3.78 -12.11 -11.89
N THR A 64 3.01 -11.03 -11.95
CA THR A 64 1.56 -11.07 -12.09
C THR A 64 1.05 -9.96 -13.01
N THR A 65 -0.02 -10.23 -13.74
CA THR A 65 -0.80 -9.23 -14.48
C THR A 65 -1.96 -8.67 -13.66
N ASN A 66 -2.21 -9.22 -12.46
CA ASN A 66 -3.18 -8.67 -11.52
C ASN A 66 -2.68 -7.35 -10.93
N HIS A 67 -3.61 -6.42 -10.70
CA HIS A 67 -3.33 -5.12 -10.15
C HIS A 67 -3.40 -5.15 -8.62
N PRO A 68 -2.27 -4.95 -7.89
CA PRO A 68 -2.31 -4.75 -6.46
C PRO A 68 -2.97 -3.41 -6.11
N ILE A 69 -3.53 -3.32 -4.90
CA ILE A 69 -4.13 -2.07 -4.38
C ILE A 69 -3.06 -1.03 -4.07
N ILE A 70 -1.83 -1.45 -3.83
CA ILE A 70 -0.71 -0.61 -3.41
C ILE A 70 0.59 -1.08 -4.07
N THR A 71 1.46 -0.13 -4.43
CA THR A 71 2.79 -0.40 -4.97
C THR A 71 3.88 0.20 -4.08
N MET A 72 5.16 -0.03 -4.42
CA MET A 72 6.31 0.41 -3.61
C MET A 72 6.25 1.91 -3.32
N GLY A 73 6.28 2.24 -2.04
CA GLY A 73 6.30 3.63 -1.57
C GLY A 73 4.95 4.34 -1.53
N GLU A 74 3.90 3.77 -2.10
CA GLU A 74 2.56 4.34 -2.09
C GLU A 74 1.85 4.16 -0.74
N LEU A 75 0.78 4.93 -0.58
CA LEU A 75 -0.16 4.89 0.54
C LEU A 75 -1.50 4.35 0.05
N ALA A 76 -2.06 3.38 0.77
CA ALA A 76 -3.41 2.88 0.51
C ALA A 76 -4.08 2.40 1.78
N VAL A 77 -5.41 2.33 1.75
CA VAL A 77 -6.21 1.72 2.82
C VAL A 77 -6.36 0.24 2.52
N LEU A 78 -5.80 -0.62 3.38
CA LEU A 78 -5.88 -2.07 3.25
C LEU A 78 -6.67 -2.68 4.41
N LYS A 79 -7.42 -3.75 4.11
CA LYS A 79 -8.19 -4.51 5.10
C LYS A 79 -7.33 -5.57 5.77
N CYS A 80 -7.38 -5.65 7.09
CA CYS A 80 -6.77 -6.74 7.85
C CYS A 80 -7.60 -8.02 7.70
N VAL A 81 -6.99 -9.09 7.21
CA VAL A 81 -7.64 -10.41 7.04
C VAL A 81 -7.28 -11.39 8.14
N ASN A 82 -6.11 -11.22 8.79
CA ASN A 82 -5.69 -12.11 9.87
C ASN A 82 -4.67 -11.41 10.78
N VAL A 83 -4.70 -11.74 12.07
CA VAL A 83 -3.70 -11.29 13.07
C VAL A 83 -2.98 -12.50 13.65
N THR A 84 -1.66 -12.52 13.55
CA THR A 84 -0.80 -13.64 13.96
C THR A 84 0.24 -13.23 14.99
N GLY A 85 1.11 -14.17 15.42
CA GLY A 85 2.20 -13.89 16.35
C GLY A 85 3.34 -13.00 15.81
N ILE A 86 3.36 -12.68 14.51
CA ILE A 86 4.39 -11.83 13.88
C ILE A 86 3.87 -10.47 13.41
N GLY A 87 2.55 -10.29 13.37
CA GLY A 87 1.89 -9.09 12.88
C GLY A 87 0.52 -9.39 12.28
N ALA A 88 -0.01 -8.45 11.53
CA ALA A 88 -1.25 -8.59 10.80
C ALA A 88 -0.98 -8.83 9.31
N PHE A 89 -1.84 -9.60 8.67
CA PHE A 89 -1.84 -9.79 7.23
C PHE A 89 -2.96 -8.95 6.62
N MET A 90 -2.59 -8.19 5.57
CA MET A 90 -3.45 -7.22 4.91
C MET A 90 -3.75 -7.68 3.49
N ASP A 91 -5.03 -7.60 3.10
CA ASP A 91 -5.44 -7.83 1.72
C ASP A 91 -4.99 -6.65 0.84
N TRP A 92 -4.16 -6.92 -0.15
CA TRP A 92 -3.66 -5.94 -1.10
C TRP A 92 -4.01 -6.28 -2.56
N GLY A 93 -4.97 -7.20 -2.75
CA GLY A 93 -5.50 -7.57 -4.06
C GLY A 93 -4.73 -8.69 -4.79
N LEU A 94 -3.71 -9.27 -4.17
CA LEU A 94 -2.97 -10.42 -4.72
C LEU A 94 -3.23 -11.68 -3.91
N GLU A 95 -2.82 -12.85 -4.45
CA GLU A 95 -3.09 -14.17 -3.81
C GLU A 95 -2.48 -14.32 -2.41
N LYS A 96 -1.34 -13.67 -2.16
CA LYS A 96 -0.66 -13.69 -0.86
C LYS A 96 -0.84 -12.36 -0.18
N ASP A 97 -1.45 -12.37 1.01
CA ASP A 97 -1.59 -11.16 1.83
C ASP A 97 -0.23 -10.57 2.21
N ILE A 98 -0.18 -9.24 2.36
CA ILE A 98 1.03 -8.53 2.72
C ILE A 98 1.12 -8.35 4.25
N LEU A 99 2.32 -8.51 4.81
CA LEU A 99 2.56 -8.43 6.25
C LEU A 99 2.65 -6.97 6.71
N LEU A 100 1.92 -6.65 7.79
CA LEU A 100 2.07 -5.48 8.64
C LEU A 100 2.70 -5.91 9.97
N PRO A 101 4.03 -5.83 10.13
CA PRO A 101 4.74 -6.27 11.35
C PRO A 101 4.28 -5.48 12.59
N PHE A 102 4.30 -6.08 13.78
CA PHE A 102 3.92 -5.38 15.02
C PHE A 102 4.68 -4.07 15.25
N LYS A 103 5.98 -4.03 14.95
CA LYS A 103 6.81 -2.82 15.09
C LYS A 103 6.40 -1.65 14.17
N GLU A 104 5.60 -1.96 13.14
CA GLU A 104 5.10 -0.99 12.17
C GLU A 104 3.64 -0.59 12.41
N GLN A 105 3.00 -1.13 13.45
CA GLN A 105 1.66 -0.75 13.87
C GLN A 105 1.71 0.44 14.84
N THR A 106 0.90 1.46 14.61
CA THR A 106 0.75 2.65 15.49
C THR A 106 -0.40 2.47 16.48
N SER A 107 -1.27 1.50 16.24
CA SER A 107 -2.39 1.13 17.10
C SER A 107 -2.65 -0.38 17.02
N LYS A 108 -3.50 -0.89 17.92
CA LYS A 108 -3.90 -2.31 17.89
C LYS A 108 -4.73 -2.61 16.65
N VAL A 109 -4.18 -3.40 15.76
CA VAL A 109 -4.85 -3.87 14.53
C VAL A 109 -5.85 -4.98 14.88
N ARG A 110 -7.01 -4.95 14.22
CA ARG A 110 -8.08 -5.94 14.36
C ARG A 110 -8.47 -6.50 13.00
N GLU A 111 -8.74 -7.78 12.99
CA GLU A 111 -9.26 -8.48 11.82
C GLU A 111 -10.58 -7.87 11.34
N GLY A 112 -10.74 -7.77 10.02
CA GLY A 112 -11.91 -7.16 9.38
C GLY A 112 -11.89 -5.63 9.30
N GLN A 113 -11.00 -4.94 10.01
CA GLN A 113 -10.84 -3.47 9.94
C GLN A 113 -9.82 -3.07 8.89
N SER A 114 -9.97 -1.86 8.37
CA SER A 114 -9.08 -1.28 7.38
C SER A 114 -8.15 -0.24 8.01
N TYR A 115 -6.94 -0.09 7.46
CA TYR A 115 -5.93 0.82 7.98
C TYR A 115 -5.17 1.46 6.82
N LEU A 116 -4.85 2.76 6.95
CA LEU A 116 -3.95 3.43 6.03
C LEU A 116 -2.52 2.93 6.27
N VAL A 117 -1.90 2.45 5.22
CA VAL A 117 -0.55 1.90 5.26
C VAL A 117 0.29 2.36 4.08
N ARG A 118 1.62 2.28 4.22
CA ARG A 118 2.60 2.51 3.18
C ARG A 118 3.36 1.23 2.90
N MET A 119 3.56 0.88 1.61
CA MET A 119 4.41 -0.24 1.24
C MET A 119 5.88 0.13 1.33
N TYR A 120 6.68 -0.80 1.82
CA TYR A 120 8.13 -0.71 1.88
C TYR A 120 8.78 -2.09 1.75
N GLU A 121 10.07 -2.12 1.40
CA GLU A 121 10.89 -3.33 1.44
C GLU A 121 11.64 -3.40 2.78
N ASP A 122 11.54 -4.51 3.49
CA ASP A 122 12.24 -4.71 4.75
C ASP A 122 13.73 -5.10 4.52
N ARG A 123 14.50 -5.23 5.60
CA ARG A 123 15.91 -5.62 5.54
C ARG A 123 16.14 -7.02 4.95
N SER A 124 15.12 -7.86 4.95
CA SER A 124 15.15 -9.22 4.38
C SER A 124 14.70 -9.25 2.92
N LYS A 125 14.56 -8.09 2.28
CA LYS A 125 14.10 -7.95 0.89
C LYS A 125 12.66 -8.45 0.67
N ARG A 126 11.80 -8.35 1.69
CA ARG A 126 10.39 -8.69 1.62
C ARG A 126 9.53 -7.45 1.59
N LEU A 127 8.48 -7.48 0.78
CA LEU A 127 7.45 -6.46 0.78
C LEU A 127 6.64 -6.54 2.08
N CYS A 128 6.55 -5.42 2.77
CA CYS A 128 5.78 -5.23 3.99
C CYS A 128 5.03 -3.91 3.92
N VAL A 129 4.08 -3.70 4.83
CA VAL A 129 3.42 -2.41 4.98
C VAL A 129 3.62 -1.85 6.39
N SER A 130 3.50 -0.52 6.52
CA SER A 130 3.68 0.23 7.77
C SER A 130 2.53 1.21 7.96
N MET A 131 2.02 1.31 9.19
CA MET A 131 1.07 2.35 9.60
C MET A 131 1.76 3.67 9.96
N LYS A 132 3.09 3.73 9.98
CA LYS A 132 3.88 4.95 10.26
C LYS A 132 3.91 5.85 9.03
N VAL A 133 2.76 6.39 8.66
CA VAL A 133 2.56 7.11 7.40
C VAL A 133 2.80 8.62 7.50
N TYR A 134 2.82 9.20 8.71
CA TYR A 134 2.88 10.64 8.94
C TYR A 134 3.98 11.35 8.14
N ALA A 135 5.19 10.79 8.11
CA ALA A 135 6.34 11.39 7.43
C ALA A 135 6.23 11.38 5.89
N TYR A 136 5.25 10.69 5.35
CA TYR A 136 5.03 10.55 3.90
C TYR A 136 3.81 11.32 3.41
N LEU A 137 3.10 11.99 4.32
CA LEU A 137 1.97 12.85 4.00
C LEU A 137 2.46 14.28 3.78
N GLU A 138 1.84 14.94 2.80
CA GLU A 138 2.10 16.34 2.50
C GLU A 138 1.43 17.26 3.52
N THR A 139 2.13 18.30 3.93
CA THR A 139 1.62 19.32 4.84
C THR A 139 0.96 20.50 4.12
N GLN A 140 1.24 20.64 2.82
CA GLN A 140 0.63 21.67 1.98
C GLN A 140 -0.44 21.03 1.10
N SER A 141 -1.68 21.44 1.27
CA SER A 141 -2.82 20.94 0.50
C SER A 141 -3.37 22.01 -0.45
N PRO A 142 -4.08 21.63 -1.51
CA PRO A 142 -4.78 22.58 -2.38
C PRO A 142 -6.07 23.11 -1.77
N TYR A 143 -6.53 22.54 -0.64
CA TYR A 143 -7.79 22.87 -0.01
C TYR A 143 -7.77 24.26 0.63
N LYS A 144 -8.93 24.94 0.59
CA LYS A 144 -9.18 26.25 1.19
C LYS A 144 -10.09 26.12 2.40
N ALA A 145 -10.05 27.11 3.28
CA ALA A 145 -10.98 27.18 4.41
C ALA A 145 -12.43 27.15 3.91
N GLY A 146 -13.22 26.23 4.46
CA GLY A 146 -14.61 25.99 4.06
C GLY A 146 -14.81 24.82 3.10
N ASP A 147 -13.76 24.27 2.51
CA ASP A 147 -13.89 23.09 1.63
C ASP A 147 -14.29 21.85 2.44
N SER A 148 -15.23 21.07 1.89
CA SER A 148 -15.55 19.75 2.45
C SER A 148 -14.53 18.73 2.00
N VAL A 149 -13.98 17.97 2.93
CA VAL A 149 -12.94 16.97 2.69
C VAL A 149 -13.29 15.66 3.35
N SER A 150 -12.80 14.57 2.78
CA SER A 150 -12.90 13.24 3.35
C SER A 150 -11.50 12.66 3.55
N GLY A 151 -11.27 11.94 4.64
CA GLY A 151 -9.97 11.36 4.89
C GLY A 151 -10.01 10.19 5.86
N THR A 152 -8.91 9.42 5.90
CA THR A 152 -8.76 8.26 6.75
C THR A 152 -8.01 8.62 8.03
N VAL A 153 -8.59 8.30 9.19
CA VAL A 153 -7.92 8.44 10.49
C VAL A 153 -6.78 7.43 10.56
N PHE A 154 -5.53 7.90 10.62
CA PHE A 154 -4.36 7.01 10.69
C PHE A 154 -3.71 6.96 12.07
N GLU A 155 -3.98 7.95 12.94
CA GLU A 155 -3.47 7.99 14.32
C GLU A 155 -4.45 8.76 15.21
N PHE A 156 -4.53 8.38 16.49
CA PHE A 156 -5.32 9.07 17.48
C PHE A 156 -4.47 9.38 18.73
N ASN A 157 -4.42 10.65 19.10
CA ASN A 157 -3.72 11.14 20.29
C ASN A 157 -4.73 11.77 21.25
N GLN A 158 -4.77 11.29 22.49
CA GLN A 158 -5.74 11.75 23.50
C GLN A 158 -5.64 13.24 23.84
N ASN A 159 -4.48 13.86 23.62
CA ASN A 159 -4.27 15.29 23.92
C ASN A 159 -4.48 16.19 22.71
N LEU A 160 -4.13 15.70 21.53
CA LEU A 160 -4.13 16.48 20.28
C LEU A 160 -5.41 16.27 19.48
N GLY A 161 -5.87 15.02 19.34
CA GLY A 161 -7.02 14.65 18.54
C GLY A 161 -6.73 13.53 17.53
N ALA A 162 -7.47 13.51 16.42
CA ALA A 162 -7.35 12.51 15.37
C ALA A 162 -6.52 13.06 14.21
N PHE A 163 -5.45 12.34 13.84
CA PHE A 163 -4.68 12.63 12.64
C PHE A 163 -5.32 11.93 11.45
N VAL A 164 -5.55 12.71 10.39
CA VAL A 164 -6.31 12.30 9.22
C VAL A 164 -5.47 12.49 7.97
N ALA A 165 -5.48 11.51 7.09
CA ALA A 165 -4.92 11.60 5.75
C ALA A 165 -6.06 11.91 4.77
N VAL A 166 -6.18 13.16 4.36
CA VAL A 166 -7.13 13.60 3.34
C VAL A 166 -6.59 13.14 1.98
N ASP A 167 -7.45 12.50 1.17
CA ASP A 167 -7.08 11.86 -0.11
C ASP A 167 -5.92 10.86 -0.01
N ASN A 168 -5.66 10.30 1.19
CA ASN A 168 -4.48 9.50 1.49
C ASN A 168 -3.15 10.21 1.18
N ARG A 169 -3.14 11.51 1.13
CA ARG A 169 -2.02 12.35 0.70
C ARG A 169 -1.71 13.50 1.66
N TYR A 170 -2.72 14.22 2.12
CA TYR A 170 -2.53 15.43 2.91
C TYR A 170 -2.76 15.18 4.38
N SER A 171 -1.78 15.56 5.22
CA SER A 171 -1.90 15.44 6.67
C SER A 171 -2.80 16.55 7.23
N ALA A 172 -3.76 16.14 8.05
CA ALA A 172 -4.63 17.05 8.77
C ALA A 172 -4.87 16.58 10.20
N LEU A 173 -5.36 17.46 11.07
CA LEU A 173 -5.68 17.16 12.47
C LEU A 173 -7.12 17.60 12.76
N ILE A 174 -7.95 16.69 13.27
CA ILE A 174 -9.19 17.05 13.96
C ILE A 174 -8.82 17.27 15.43
N PRO A 175 -8.86 18.51 15.95
CA PRO A 175 -8.51 18.80 17.32
C PRO A 175 -9.44 18.07 18.28
N MET A 176 -8.92 17.64 19.45
CA MET A 176 -9.70 16.90 20.44
C MET A 176 -11.01 17.60 20.84
N LYS A 177 -11.03 18.93 20.89
CA LYS A 177 -12.21 19.75 21.23
C LYS A 177 -13.34 19.67 20.19
N GLU A 178 -13.03 19.30 18.95
CA GLU A 178 -13.99 19.14 17.84
C GLU A 178 -14.51 17.70 17.72
N ILE A 179 -13.99 16.77 18.51
CA ILE A 179 -14.38 15.38 18.49
C ILE A 179 -15.52 15.15 19.48
N HIS A 180 -16.75 15.04 18.97
CA HIS A 180 -17.95 14.84 19.80
C HIS A 180 -18.46 13.39 19.85
N SER A 181 -17.84 12.49 19.10
CA SER A 181 -18.14 11.07 19.04
C SER A 181 -16.87 10.24 19.05
N ARG A 182 -17.00 8.93 19.30
CA ARG A 182 -15.84 8.04 19.22
C ARG A 182 -15.35 7.93 17.80
N ILE A 183 -14.06 8.20 17.59
CA ILE A 183 -13.33 8.03 16.35
C ILE A 183 -12.30 6.91 16.53
N ASN A 184 -12.21 6.00 15.57
CA ASN A 184 -11.22 4.92 15.58
C ASN A 184 -10.23 5.07 14.42
N VAL A 185 -9.00 4.60 14.65
CA VAL A 185 -8.01 4.48 13.56
C VAL A 185 -8.52 3.54 12.48
N GLY A 186 -8.41 3.95 11.23
CA GLY A 186 -8.92 3.25 10.06
C GLY A 186 -10.29 3.71 9.58
N GLU A 187 -11.01 4.53 10.37
CA GLU A 187 -12.29 5.09 9.94
C GLU A 187 -12.10 6.23 8.94
N THR A 188 -13.03 6.33 7.98
CA THR A 188 -13.15 7.49 7.11
C THR A 188 -14.02 8.54 7.82
N VAL A 189 -13.56 9.77 7.82
CA VAL A 189 -14.25 10.92 8.39
C VAL A 189 -14.48 11.99 7.32
N GLU A 190 -15.59 12.71 7.45
CA GLU A 190 -15.88 13.89 6.66
C GLU A 190 -15.76 15.12 7.56
N ALA A 191 -15.12 16.16 7.05
CA ALA A 191 -14.86 17.37 7.80
C ALA A 191 -14.79 18.61 6.89
N VAL A 192 -14.77 19.79 7.49
CA VAL A 192 -14.58 21.05 6.79
C VAL A 192 -13.16 21.53 7.01
N TRP A 193 -12.43 21.75 5.92
CA TRP A 193 -11.05 22.20 5.97
C TRP A 193 -10.92 23.58 6.61
N GLN A 194 -10.01 23.71 7.56
CA GLN A 194 -9.66 24.99 8.17
C GLN A 194 -8.15 25.21 8.12
N MET A 195 -7.72 26.42 7.82
CA MET A 195 -6.30 26.76 7.89
C MET A 195 -5.94 27.20 9.31
N SER A 196 -4.96 26.53 9.90
CA SER A 196 -4.43 26.91 11.22
C SER A 196 -3.25 27.88 11.06
N GLU A 197 -3.24 28.96 11.83
CA GLU A 197 -2.14 29.93 11.84
C GLU A 197 -0.81 29.37 12.42
N LYS A 198 -0.83 28.22 13.09
CA LYS A 198 0.33 27.72 13.87
C LYS A 198 0.80 26.30 13.58
N THR A 199 0.06 25.50 12.86
CA THR A 199 0.46 24.14 12.48
C THR A 199 -0.15 23.76 11.15
N ALA A 200 0.58 22.98 10.37
CA ALA A 200 0.05 22.45 9.14
C ALA A 200 -1.38 21.89 9.34
N ASN A 201 -2.32 22.48 8.64
CA ASN A 201 -3.67 22.01 8.36
C ASN A 201 -4.46 21.37 9.52
N SER A 202 -5.42 22.08 10.08
CA SER A 202 -6.50 21.50 10.91
C SER A 202 -7.78 21.35 10.09
N ILE A 203 -8.59 20.35 10.41
CA ILE A 203 -9.92 20.10 9.87
C ILE A 203 -10.94 19.94 10.98
#